data_f0afc782213e0f5e4733e7d26c69f97a
#
_entry.id   f0afc782213e0f5e4733e7d26c69f97a
#
_cell.length_a   1.000
_cell.length_b   1.000
_cell.length_c   1.000
_cell.angle_alpha   90.00
_cell.angle_beta   90.00
_cell.angle_gamma   90.00
#
_symmetry.space_group_name_H-M   'P 1'
#
loop_
_entity.id
_entity.type
_entity.pdbx_description
1 polymer ?
#
loop_
_entity_poly.entity_id
_entity_poly.type
_entity_poly.pdbx_seq_one_letter_code
_entity_poly.pdbx_strand_id
1 'polypeptide(L)'
;ESTLTTILNQQDDGFFIVQEYLQIKNEYRVLILGGRALGAIKKKPPLDDFRHNISLGGTAEPAELPADLLRLCEKAAQTLDYEFAGVDLAITIDNRRVILEVNRAPGFVGFETATGINVAEKVISYLANDN
;
A
#
# COMPACT_ATOMS: atom_id res chain seq x y z
N GLU A 1 -6.02 -30.34 -2.86
CA GLU A 1 -7.50 -30.32 -2.98
C GLU A 1 -8.20 -30.48 -1.61
N SER A 2 -7.73 -31.38 -0.73
CA SER A 2 -8.38 -31.62 0.58
C SER A 2 -8.41 -30.40 1.52
N THR A 3 -7.35 -29.57 1.55
CA THR A 3 -7.23 -28.44 2.47
C THR A 3 -8.19 -27.30 2.11
N LEU A 4 -8.32 -26.97 0.82
CA LEU A 4 -9.23 -25.93 0.38
C LEU A 4 -10.70 -26.32 0.64
N THR A 5 -11.06 -27.56 0.32
CA THR A 5 -12.39 -28.10 0.59
C THR A 5 -12.72 -28.09 2.08
N THR A 6 -11.75 -28.39 2.95
CA THR A 6 -11.94 -28.35 4.40
C THR A 6 -12.17 -26.91 4.89
N ILE A 7 -11.41 -25.94 4.41
CA ILE A 7 -11.59 -24.51 4.76
C ILE A 7 -12.96 -24.01 4.31
N LEU A 8 -13.37 -24.32 3.07
CA LEU A 8 -14.66 -23.91 2.53
C LEU A 8 -15.85 -24.53 3.28
N ASN A 9 -15.71 -25.75 3.78
CA ASN A 9 -16.76 -26.45 4.53
C ASN A 9 -16.85 -26.07 6.01
N GLN A 10 -15.85 -25.38 6.56
CA GLN A 10 -15.82 -24.97 7.98
C GLN A 10 -16.45 -23.61 8.25
N GLN A 11 -16.84 -22.86 7.22
CA GLN A 11 -17.49 -21.55 7.40
C GLN A 11 -18.87 -21.54 6.73
N ASP A 12 -19.90 -21.55 7.57
CA ASP A 12 -21.26 -21.24 7.16
C ASP A 12 -21.33 -19.75 6.77
N ASP A 13 -21.66 -19.43 5.52
CA ASP A 13 -21.94 -18.09 4.97
C ASP A 13 -20.74 -17.11 4.81
N GLY A 14 -19.51 -17.58 4.70
CA GLY A 14 -18.34 -16.74 4.43
C GLY A 14 -18.10 -16.45 2.94
N PHE A 15 -17.81 -15.18 2.62
CA PHE A 15 -17.25 -14.82 1.30
C PHE A 15 -15.74 -15.03 1.31
N PHE A 16 -15.20 -15.67 0.27
CA PHE A 16 -13.76 -15.89 0.12
C PHE A 16 -13.26 -15.20 -1.13
N ILE A 17 -12.08 -14.60 -1.01
CA ILE A 17 -11.31 -14.12 -2.15
C ILE A 17 -10.14 -15.07 -2.34
N VAL A 18 -10.01 -15.66 -3.52
CA VAL A 18 -8.86 -16.47 -3.91
C VAL A 18 -7.99 -15.64 -4.85
N GLN A 19 -6.74 -15.42 -4.48
CA GLN A 19 -5.80 -14.61 -5.25
C GLN A 19 -4.52 -15.39 -5.53
N GLU A 20 -3.79 -14.99 -6.58
CA GLU A 20 -2.45 -15.51 -6.85
C GLU A 20 -1.54 -15.22 -5.65
N TYR A 21 -0.81 -16.23 -5.20
CA TYR A 21 0.25 -16.02 -4.22
C TYR A 21 1.47 -15.41 -4.88
N LEU A 22 1.79 -14.16 -4.50
CA LEU A 22 2.94 -13.44 -5.03
C LEU A 22 4.16 -13.65 -4.14
N GLN A 23 5.28 -14.08 -4.73
CA GLN A 23 6.56 -14.09 -4.04
C GLN A 23 7.15 -12.66 -4.06
N ILE A 24 6.88 -11.91 -2.99
CA ILE A 24 7.24 -10.50 -2.90
C ILE A 24 8.69 -10.36 -2.44
N LYS A 25 9.50 -9.60 -3.21
CA LYS A 25 10.87 -9.20 -2.88
C LYS A 25 10.90 -7.92 -2.07
N ASN A 26 10.11 -6.93 -2.46
CA ASN A 26 9.97 -5.65 -1.77
C ASN A 26 8.52 -5.18 -1.85
N GLU A 27 8.05 -4.57 -0.75
CA GLU A 27 6.74 -3.93 -0.68
C GLU A 27 6.89 -2.48 -0.24
N TYR A 28 6.16 -1.60 -0.91
CA TYR A 28 6.20 -0.17 -0.69
C TYR A 28 4.80 0.36 -0.48
N ARG A 29 4.68 1.42 0.33
CA ARG A 29 3.50 2.28 0.35
C ARG A 29 3.86 3.64 -0.17
N VAL A 30 3.13 4.11 -1.17
CA VAL A 30 3.25 5.44 -1.76
C VAL A 30 2.02 6.25 -1.35
N LEU A 31 2.22 7.42 -0.72
CA LEU A 31 1.12 8.34 -0.47
C LEU A 31 0.95 9.28 -1.65
N ILE A 32 -0.29 9.38 -2.11
CA ILE A 32 -0.71 10.25 -3.22
C ILE A 32 -1.60 11.36 -2.67
N LEU A 33 -1.38 12.58 -3.13
CA LEU A 33 -2.23 13.74 -2.86
C LEU A 33 -2.33 14.59 -4.13
N GLY A 34 -3.56 14.94 -4.55
CA GLY A 34 -3.79 15.72 -5.76
C GLY A 34 -3.21 15.08 -7.02
N GLY A 35 -3.27 13.73 -7.10
CA GLY A 35 -2.72 12.97 -8.22
C GLY A 35 -1.19 12.87 -8.26
N ARG A 36 -0.47 13.32 -7.22
CA ARG A 36 0.99 13.31 -7.13
C ARG A 36 1.48 12.56 -5.90
N ALA A 37 2.59 11.83 -6.06
CA ALA A 37 3.24 11.15 -4.97
C ALA A 37 3.87 12.16 -3.98
N LEU A 38 3.48 12.10 -2.71
CA LEU A 38 4.12 12.83 -1.61
C LEU A 38 5.45 12.20 -1.22
N GLY A 39 5.56 10.88 -1.36
CA GLY A 39 6.74 10.09 -1.00
C GLY A 39 6.40 8.62 -0.92
N ALA A 40 7.39 7.83 -0.56
CA ALA A 40 7.26 6.39 -0.40
C ALA A 40 7.96 5.88 0.86
N ILE A 41 7.44 4.80 1.41
CA ILE A 41 8.08 4.00 2.44
C ILE A 41 8.19 2.55 1.99
N LYS A 42 9.26 1.88 2.39
CA LYS A 42 9.43 0.45 2.24
C LYS A 42 8.93 -0.23 3.51
N LYS A 43 8.01 -1.16 3.36
CA LYS A 43 7.52 -1.99 4.46
C LYS A 43 8.56 -3.08 4.77
N LYS A 44 8.85 -3.27 6.05
CA LYS A 44 9.65 -4.39 6.55
C LYS A 44 8.71 -5.37 7.24
N PRO A 45 8.63 -6.63 6.79
CA PRO A 45 7.82 -7.61 7.49
C PRO A 45 8.33 -7.79 8.92
N PRO A 46 7.46 -8.09 9.89
CA PRO A 46 7.88 -8.58 11.21
C PRO A 46 8.76 -9.84 11.02
N LEU A 47 9.76 -10.02 11.87
CA LEU A 47 10.73 -11.09 11.76
C LEU A 47 10.12 -12.52 11.77
N ASP A 48 8.88 -12.67 12.25
CA ASP A 48 8.20 -13.97 12.44
C ASP A 48 6.78 -14.06 11.87
N ASP A 49 6.32 -13.09 11.05
CA ASP A 49 4.95 -13.13 10.51
C ASP A 49 4.96 -12.94 8.98
N PHE A 50 4.26 -13.83 8.27
CA PHE A 50 4.03 -13.74 6.84
C PHE A 50 3.04 -12.59 6.44
N ARG A 51 2.44 -11.90 7.42
CA ARG A 51 1.51 -10.79 7.20
C ARG A 51 2.26 -9.47 7.16
N HIS A 52 2.34 -8.85 5.98
CA HIS A 52 3.04 -7.59 5.73
C HIS A 52 2.26 -6.34 6.20
N ASN A 53 1.64 -6.35 7.39
CA ASN A 53 0.82 -5.24 7.87
C ASN A 53 1.60 -4.40 8.90
N ILE A 54 1.90 -3.13 8.58
CA ILE A 54 2.59 -2.18 9.49
C ILE A 54 1.79 -2.00 10.79
N SER A 55 0.45 -2.08 10.73
CA SER A 55 -0.44 -1.99 11.91
C SER A 55 -0.24 -3.11 12.93
N LEU A 56 0.45 -4.20 12.56
CA LEU A 56 0.74 -5.36 13.41
C LEU A 56 2.19 -5.40 13.94
N GLY A 57 2.91 -4.25 13.96
CA GLY A 57 4.28 -4.15 14.48
C GLY A 57 5.37 -4.20 13.41
N GLY A 58 5.04 -4.17 12.12
CA GLY A 58 5.99 -3.96 11.04
C GLY A 58 6.65 -2.58 11.13
N THR A 59 7.94 -2.51 10.79
CA THR A 59 8.66 -1.25 10.67
C THR A 59 8.67 -0.76 9.23
N ALA A 60 8.79 0.55 9.04
CA ALA A 60 8.91 1.17 7.73
C ALA A 60 10.15 2.06 7.67
N GLU A 61 10.74 2.18 6.50
CA GLU A 61 11.85 3.09 6.23
C GLU A 61 11.51 3.96 5.01
N PRO A 62 12.04 5.21 4.94
CA PRO A 62 11.88 6.04 3.75
C PRO A 62 12.42 5.30 2.53
N ALA A 63 11.77 5.48 1.39
CA ALA A 63 12.21 4.86 0.14
C ALA A 63 12.19 5.87 -1.00
N GLU A 64 13.27 5.90 -1.78
CA GLU A 64 13.30 6.58 -3.06
C GLU A 64 12.94 5.59 -4.15
N LEU A 65 11.85 5.87 -4.86
CA LEU A 65 11.39 5.04 -5.96
C LEU A 65 11.69 5.70 -7.31
N PRO A 66 12.06 4.91 -8.32
CA PRO A 66 12.15 5.38 -9.70
C PRO A 66 10.86 6.07 -10.16
N ALA A 67 10.99 7.08 -11.01
CA ALA A 67 9.86 7.90 -11.48
C ALA A 67 8.76 7.09 -12.19
N ASP A 68 9.11 5.98 -12.82
CA ASP A 68 8.15 5.08 -13.48
C ASP A 68 7.28 4.30 -12.49
N LEU A 69 7.82 3.94 -11.30
CA LEU A 69 7.05 3.33 -10.22
C LEU A 69 6.13 4.35 -9.53
N LEU A 70 6.61 5.57 -9.32
CA LEU A 70 5.77 6.65 -8.78
C LEU A 70 4.60 6.94 -9.73
N ARG A 71 4.84 7.08 -11.04
CA ARG A 71 3.78 7.26 -12.04
C ARG A 71 2.79 6.11 -12.09
N LEU A 72 3.24 4.88 -11.87
CA LEU A 72 2.33 3.73 -11.78
C LEU A 72 1.35 3.88 -10.61
N CYS A 73 1.86 4.29 -9.44
CA CYS A 73 1.03 4.52 -8.25
C CYS A 73 0.10 5.73 -8.42
N GLU A 74 0.59 6.85 -8.99
CA GLU A 74 -0.22 8.03 -9.33
C GLU A 74 -1.39 7.65 -10.25
N LYS A 75 -1.10 6.90 -11.31
CA LYS A 75 -2.13 6.42 -12.25
C LYS A 75 -3.13 5.49 -11.59
N ALA A 76 -2.71 4.61 -10.67
CA ALA A 76 -3.61 3.73 -9.95
C ALA A 76 -4.61 4.52 -9.09
N ALA A 77 -4.16 5.56 -8.36
CA ALA A 77 -5.03 6.44 -7.59
C ALA A 77 -5.98 7.24 -8.50
N GLN A 78 -5.47 7.81 -9.60
CA GLN A 78 -6.28 8.55 -10.58
C GLN A 78 -7.37 7.68 -11.24
N THR A 79 -7.07 6.40 -11.53
CA THR A 79 -8.05 5.48 -12.13
C THR A 79 -9.27 5.25 -11.23
N LEU A 80 -9.09 5.39 -9.91
CA LEU A 80 -10.15 5.26 -8.91
C LEU A 80 -10.73 6.61 -8.47
N ASP A 81 -10.27 7.72 -9.07
CA ASP A 81 -10.68 9.08 -8.71
C ASP A 81 -10.41 9.40 -7.23
N TYR A 82 -9.24 8.98 -6.72
CA TYR A 82 -8.82 9.23 -5.35
C TYR A 82 -7.78 10.35 -5.31
N GLU A 83 -8.16 11.50 -4.76
CA GLU A 83 -7.25 12.63 -4.56
C GLU A 83 -6.26 12.40 -3.42
N PHE A 84 -6.69 11.71 -2.36
CA PHE A 84 -5.80 11.25 -1.29
C PHE A 84 -5.86 9.73 -1.20
N ALA A 85 -4.72 9.08 -1.39
CA ALA A 85 -4.64 7.62 -1.38
C ALA A 85 -3.30 7.10 -0.86
N GLY A 86 -3.36 5.90 -0.27
CA GLY A 86 -2.20 5.05 -0.03
C GLY A 86 -2.18 3.90 -1.03
N VAL A 87 -1.14 3.84 -1.84
CA VAL A 87 -0.96 2.80 -2.85
C VAL A 87 0.09 1.81 -2.38
N ASP A 88 -0.29 0.54 -2.25
CA ASP A 88 0.61 -0.55 -1.90
C ASP A 88 1.13 -1.20 -3.19
N LEU A 89 2.43 -1.07 -3.41
CA LEU A 89 3.17 -1.56 -4.57
C LEU A 89 4.10 -2.70 -4.15
N ALA A 90 3.97 -3.85 -4.79
CA ALA A 90 4.89 -4.97 -4.65
C ALA A 90 5.83 -5.09 -5.85
N ILE A 91 7.09 -5.42 -5.57
CA ILE A 91 8.04 -5.93 -6.55
C ILE A 91 8.29 -7.39 -6.22
N THR A 92 7.95 -8.27 -7.13
CA THR A 92 8.11 -9.72 -6.97
C THR A 92 9.55 -10.16 -7.23
N ILE A 93 9.89 -11.39 -6.88
CA ILE A 93 11.23 -11.95 -7.12
C ILE A 93 11.58 -12.05 -8.61
N ASP A 94 10.58 -12.19 -9.48
CA ASP A 94 10.70 -12.17 -10.94
C ASP A 94 10.56 -10.75 -11.53
N ASN A 95 10.66 -9.72 -10.67
CA ASN A 95 10.61 -8.29 -11.02
C ASN A 95 9.28 -7.80 -11.63
N ARG A 96 8.17 -8.50 -11.42
CA ARG A 96 6.83 -7.97 -11.71
C ARG A 96 6.53 -6.79 -10.77
N ARG A 97 5.83 -5.79 -11.29
CA ARG A 97 5.35 -4.61 -10.55
C ARG A 97 3.85 -4.77 -10.37
N VAL A 98 3.40 -4.92 -9.15
CA VAL A 98 2.00 -5.24 -8.86
C VAL A 98 1.45 -4.23 -7.85
N ILE A 99 0.36 -3.55 -8.20
CA ILE A 99 -0.43 -2.79 -7.25
C ILE A 99 -1.28 -3.80 -6.47
N LEU A 100 -1.05 -3.87 -5.16
CA LEU A 100 -1.78 -4.78 -4.28
C LEU A 100 -3.08 -4.15 -3.81
N GLU A 101 -3.04 -2.87 -3.46
CA GLU A 101 -4.16 -2.15 -2.87
C GLU A 101 -4.05 -0.64 -3.17
N VAL A 102 -5.20 0.01 -3.33
CA VAL A 102 -5.32 1.47 -3.32
C VAL A 102 -6.34 1.84 -2.26
N ASN A 103 -5.87 2.43 -1.16
CA ASN A 103 -6.69 2.79 -0.01
C ASN A 103 -6.99 4.29 -0.04
N ARG A 104 -8.29 4.66 -0.07
CA ARG A 104 -8.75 6.07 -0.09
C ARG A 104 -8.68 6.79 1.27
N ALA A 105 -8.49 6.06 2.35
CA ALA A 105 -8.35 6.61 3.70
C ALA A 105 -7.11 5.99 4.38
N PRO A 106 -5.90 6.24 3.85
CA PRO A 106 -4.71 5.63 4.37
C PRO A 106 -4.36 6.18 5.75
N GLY A 107 -4.04 5.30 6.69
CA GLY A 107 -3.33 5.70 7.89
C GLY A 107 -1.92 6.17 7.51
N PHE A 108 -1.51 7.34 7.97
CA PHE A 108 -0.24 7.95 7.58
C PHE A 108 0.74 8.21 8.74
N VAL A 109 0.38 7.88 9.98
CA VAL A 109 1.27 8.06 11.15
C VAL A 109 2.62 7.36 10.96
N GLY A 110 2.62 6.11 10.50
CA GLY A 110 3.85 5.38 10.22
C GLY A 110 4.66 5.97 9.07
N PHE A 111 3.99 6.56 8.09
CA PHE A 111 4.64 7.28 6.99
C PHE A 111 5.30 8.57 7.47
N GLU A 112 4.61 9.40 8.28
CA GLU A 112 5.17 10.61 8.88
C GLU A 112 6.38 10.30 9.77
N THR A 113 6.25 9.24 10.59
CA THR A 113 7.35 8.80 11.46
C THR A 113 8.58 8.39 10.66
N ALA A 114 8.39 7.68 9.56
CA ALA A 114 9.48 7.20 8.73
C ALA A 114 10.12 8.31 7.88
N THR A 115 9.30 9.21 7.30
CA THR A 115 9.77 10.18 6.29
C THR A 115 10.03 11.57 6.85
N GLY A 116 9.45 11.92 8.01
CA GLY A 116 9.42 13.29 8.53
C GLY A 116 8.50 14.24 7.77
N ILE A 117 7.75 13.75 6.78
CA ILE A 117 6.81 14.56 6.00
C ILE A 117 5.53 14.77 6.83
N ASN A 118 5.15 16.02 7.09
CA ASN A 118 3.87 16.36 7.73
C ASN A 118 2.74 16.22 6.71
N VAL A 119 2.11 15.05 6.67
CA VAL A 119 1.05 14.72 5.73
C VAL A 119 -0.21 15.53 6.02
N ALA A 120 -0.54 15.71 7.31
CA ALA A 120 -1.71 16.49 7.71
C ALA A 120 -1.63 17.94 7.20
N GLU A 121 -0.49 18.61 7.34
CA GLU A 121 -0.26 19.95 6.84
C GLU A 121 -0.42 20.03 5.30
N LYS A 122 0.15 19.04 4.59
CA LYS A 122 0.03 18.99 3.12
C LYS A 122 -1.41 18.81 2.66
N VAL A 123 -2.18 17.95 3.32
CA VAL A 123 -3.61 17.75 3.01
C VAL A 123 -4.40 19.03 3.27
N ILE A 124 -4.19 19.70 4.41
CA ILE A 124 -4.88 20.98 4.72
C ILE A 124 -4.50 22.04 3.70
N SER A 125 -3.22 22.18 3.36
CA SER A 125 -2.76 23.14 2.36
C SER A 125 -3.32 22.87 0.97
N TYR A 126 -3.44 21.60 0.59
CA TYR A 126 -4.06 21.19 -0.67
C TYR A 126 -5.53 21.64 -0.74
N LEU A 127 -6.31 21.31 0.29
CA LEU A 127 -7.73 21.67 0.38
C LEU A 127 -7.95 23.19 0.43
N ALA A 128 -7.03 23.94 1.03
CA ALA A 128 -7.14 25.41 1.11
C ALA A 128 -6.83 26.12 -0.23
N ASN A 129 -6.06 25.49 -1.11
CA ASN A 129 -5.68 26.06 -2.42
C ASN A 129 -6.60 25.61 -3.57
N ASP A 130 -7.49 24.66 -3.31
CA ASP A 130 -8.42 24.10 -4.31
C ASP A 130 -9.80 24.80 -4.30
N ASN A 131 -9.91 25.97 -3.61
CA ASN A 131 -11.11 26.82 -3.53
C ASN A 131 -10.94 28.12 -4.29
#